data_58394acbe4266978a4867a75a4e00c5e
#
_entry.id   58394acbe4266978a4867a75a4e00c5e
#
_cell.length_a   1.000
_cell.length_b   1.000
_cell.length_c   1.000
_cell.angle_alpha   90.00
_cell.angle_beta   90.00
_cell.angle_gamma   90.00
#
_symmetry.space_group_name_H-M   'P 1'
#
loop_
_entity.id
_entity.type
_entity.pdbx_description
1 polymer ?
#
loop_
_entity_poly.entity_id
_entity_poly.type
_entity_poly.pdbx_seq_one_letter_code
_entity_poly.pdbx_strand_id
1 'polypeptide(L)'
;MSHLTIYPGSFDPVTNGHVNLIRRAASIFNPLVVAVATNVKKLECFTREERIAMLREVTRDIPGVEIDAFEGLLVDYVARRNARIVVRGLRAMSDFEFEFQMAHMNHKLAPGVETVFLVTGADEFFISSSVVREIASLGGNVEGLVPAIVRQRLQARFPRT
;
A
#
# COMPACT_ATOMS: atom_id res chain seq x y z
N MET A 1 -9.74 23.79 1.27
CA MET A 1 -10.57 22.66 0.79
C MET A 1 -9.71 21.40 0.87
N SER A 2 -10.14 20.39 1.61
CA SER A 2 -9.44 19.10 1.68
C SER A 2 -9.69 18.34 0.38
N HIS A 3 -8.62 17.95 -0.32
CA HIS A 3 -8.74 17.12 -1.53
C HIS A 3 -8.63 15.65 -1.13
N LEU A 4 -9.54 14.82 -1.65
CA LEU A 4 -9.45 13.38 -1.51
C LEU A 4 -8.10 12.91 -2.07
N THR A 5 -7.37 12.18 -1.26
CA THR A 5 -6.04 11.66 -1.61
C THR A 5 -6.09 10.14 -1.67
N ILE A 6 -5.40 9.54 -2.63
CA ILE A 6 -5.38 8.09 -2.83
C ILE A 6 -3.97 7.57 -2.58
N TYR A 7 -3.86 6.56 -1.73
CA TYR A 7 -2.66 5.76 -1.55
C TYR A 7 -2.88 4.37 -2.15
N PRO A 8 -2.45 4.15 -3.40
CA PRO A 8 -2.60 2.86 -4.06
C PRO A 8 -1.45 1.91 -3.73
N GLY A 9 -1.74 0.63 -3.66
CA GLY A 9 -0.74 -0.42 -3.50
C GLY A 9 -1.34 -1.81 -3.60
N SER A 10 -0.49 -2.82 -3.74
CA SER A 10 -0.94 -4.23 -3.73
C SER A 10 -1.29 -4.68 -2.31
N PHE A 11 -0.53 -4.22 -1.30
CA PHE A 11 -0.68 -4.60 0.11
C PHE A 11 -0.79 -6.12 0.31
N ASP A 12 0.12 -6.86 -0.28
CA ASP A 12 0.11 -8.32 -0.32
C ASP A 12 1.33 -8.96 0.37
N PRO A 13 1.36 -8.95 1.70
CA PRO A 13 0.44 -8.29 2.63
C PRO A 13 0.81 -6.84 2.96
N VAL A 14 -0.04 -6.16 3.74
CA VAL A 14 0.29 -4.90 4.39
C VAL A 14 1.43 -5.12 5.40
N THR A 15 2.42 -4.19 5.43
CA THR A 15 3.60 -4.24 6.29
C THR A 15 3.59 -3.08 7.30
N ASN A 16 4.49 -3.12 8.28
CA ASN A 16 4.66 -2.00 9.23
C ASN A 16 5.06 -0.71 8.50
N GLY A 17 5.84 -0.82 7.42
CA GLY A 17 6.16 0.33 6.57
C GLY A 17 4.93 0.95 5.91
N HIS A 18 4.00 0.14 5.43
CA HIS A 18 2.72 0.64 4.91
C HIS A 18 1.89 1.32 6.00
N VAL A 19 1.78 0.72 7.19
CA VAL A 19 1.01 1.32 8.29
C VAL A 19 1.60 2.66 8.74
N ASN A 20 2.93 2.76 8.87
CA ASN A 20 3.62 4.01 9.16
C ASN A 20 3.28 5.09 8.13
N LEU A 21 3.38 4.74 6.85
CA LEU A 21 3.10 5.67 5.77
C LEU A 21 1.63 6.10 5.74
N ILE A 22 0.69 5.16 5.97
CA ILE A 22 -0.75 5.47 6.04
C ILE A 22 -1.04 6.47 7.17
N ARG A 23 -0.48 6.27 8.37
CA ARG A 23 -0.65 7.19 9.51
C ARG A 23 -0.15 8.59 9.18
N ARG A 24 1.03 8.69 8.60
CA ARG A 24 1.63 9.96 8.21
C ARG A 24 0.88 10.63 7.06
N ALA A 25 0.49 9.86 6.06
CA ALA A 25 -0.33 10.38 4.95
C ALA A 25 -1.67 10.89 5.45
N ALA A 26 -2.36 10.16 6.34
CA ALA A 26 -3.65 10.58 6.90
C ALA A 26 -3.56 11.83 7.77
N SER A 27 -2.41 12.09 8.42
CA SER A 27 -2.19 13.33 9.18
C SER A 27 -1.98 14.56 8.30
N ILE A 28 -1.52 14.36 7.06
CA ILE A 28 -1.25 15.43 6.09
C ILE A 28 -2.45 15.60 5.14
N PHE A 29 -3.00 14.48 4.67
CA PHE A 29 -4.05 14.42 3.67
C PHE A 29 -5.28 13.73 4.26
N ASN A 30 -6.33 14.49 4.54
CA ASN A 30 -7.57 13.97 5.08
C ASN A 30 -8.75 14.54 4.28
N PRO A 31 -9.57 13.70 3.64
CA PRO A 31 -9.64 12.23 3.68
C PRO A 31 -8.59 11.50 2.83
N LEU A 32 -8.18 10.30 3.28
CA LEU A 32 -7.25 9.41 2.60
C LEU A 32 -7.92 8.09 2.24
N VAL A 33 -7.88 7.69 0.98
CA VAL A 33 -8.29 6.35 0.54
C VAL A 33 -7.06 5.48 0.33
N VAL A 34 -6.97 4.38 1.06
CA VAL A 34 -5.99 3.32 0.80
C VAL A 34 -6.62 2.34 -0.17
N ALA A 35 -6.13 2.32 -1.41
CA ALA A 35 -6.74 1.60 -2.51
C ALA A 35 -5.93 0.35 -2.89
N VAL A 36 -6.50 -0.83 -2.67
CA VAL A 36 -5.90 -2.11 -3.04
C VAL A 36 -5.96 -2.28 -4.55
N ALA A 37 -4.80 -2.28 -5.21
CA ALA A 37 -4.69 -2.59 -6.62
C ALA A 37 -4.77 -4.11 -6.84
N THR A 38 -5.68 -4.54 -7.69
CA THR A 38 -5.83 -5.93 -8.10
C THR A 38 -5.27 -6.12 -9.50
N ASN A 39 -4.34 -7.05 -9.64
CA ASN A 39 -3.80 -7.42 -10.94
C ASN A 39 -4.05 -8.91 -11.19
N VAL A 40 -5.04 -9.21 -12.03
CA VAL A 40 -5.44 -10.58 -12.39
C VAL A 40 -4.33 -11.44 -13.00
N LYS A 41 -3.22 -10.82 -13.42
CA LYS A 41 -2.06 -11.52 -14.01
C LYS A 41 -0.96 -11.84 -12.99
N LYS A 42 -1.04 -11.35 -11.76
CA LYS A 42 -0.07 -11.63 -10.70
C LYS A 42 -0.56 -12.74 -9.78
N LEU A 43 0.34 -13.68 -9.47
CA LEU A 43 0.16 -14.60 -8.34
C LEU A 43 0.17 -13.78 -7.05
N GLU A 44 -0.99 -13.66 -6.43
CA GLU A 44 -1.18 -12.98 -5.16
C GLU A 44 -1.08 -13.99 -4.01
N CYS A 45 -0.46 -13.59 -2.91
CA CYS A 45 -0.37 -14.41 -1.70
C CYS A 45 -1.73 -14.43 -0.97
N PHE A 46 -2.38 -13.29 -0.90
CA PHE A 46 -3.69 -13.11 -0.28
C PHE A 46 -4.71 -12.61 -1.29
N THR A 47 -5.94 -13.09 -1.19
CA THR A 47 -7.04 -12.58 -2.02
C THR A 47 -7.28 -11.09 -1.76
N ARG A 48 -7.96 -10.43 -2.69
CA ARG A 48 -8.34 -9.02 -2.52
C ARG A 48 -9.09 -8.78 -1.21
N GLU A 49 -10.03 -9.66 -0.88
CA GLU A 49 -10.87 -9.61 0.31
C GLU A 49 -10.03 -9.76 1.59
N GLU A 50 -9.06 -10.67 1.60
CA GLU A 50 -8.13 -10.86 2.71
C GLU A 50 -7.26 -9.61 2.93
N ARG A 51 -6.76 -9.01 1.85
CA ARG A 51 -5.93 -7.79 1.92
C ARG A 51 -6.73 -6.59 2.44
N ILE A 52 -7.98 -6.43 1.97
CA ILE A 52 -8.90 -5.40 2.47
C ILE A 52 -9.18 -5.61 3.96
N ALA A 53 -9.47 -6.85 4.38
CA ALA A 53 -9.74 -7.16 5.77
C ALA A 53 -8.56 -6.83 6.69
N MET A 54 -7.33 -7.21 6.28
CA MET A 54 -6.12 -6.86 7.02
C MET A 54 -5.91 -5.34 7.11
N LEU A 55 -6.08 -4.62 5.99
CA LEU A 55 -5.96 -3.16 5.98
C LEU A 55 -6.98 -2.51 6.91
N ARG A 56 -8.25 -2.91 6.88
CA ARG A 56 -9.29 -2.38 7.76
C ARG A 56 -8.94 -2.57 9.25
N GLU A 57 -8.41 -3.75 9.58
CA GLU A 57 -8.02 -4.04 10.97
C GLU A 57 -6.86 -3.15 11.42
N VAL A 58 -5.81 -3.01 10.61
CA VAL A 58 -4.61 -2.25 11.00
C VAL A 58 -4.77 -0.72 10.91
N THR A 59 -5.85 -0.25 10.29
CA THR A 59 -6.13 1.19 10.14
C THR A 59 -7.35 1.66 10.92
N ARG A 60 -8.01 0.77 11.68
CA ARG A 60 -9.28 1.09 12.40
C ARG A 60 -9.18 2.26 13.37
N ASP A 61 -7.99 2.52 13.89
CA ASP A 61 -7.69 3.60 14.81
C ASP A 61 -7.18 4.88 14.13
N ILE A 62 -7.11 4.90 12.80
CA ILE A 62 -6.63 6.05 12.03
C ILE A 62 -7.83 6.81 11.45
N PRO A 63 -8.16 7.98 11.97
CA PRO A 63 -9.32 8.73 11.51
C PRO A 63 -9.12 9.23 10.07
N GLY A 64 -10.21 9.27 9.30
CA GLY A 64 -10.21 9.79 7.93
C GLY A 64 -9.61 8.85 6.90
N VAL A 65 -9.33 7.58 7.25
CA VAL A 65 -8.86 6.53 6.33
C VAL A 65 -10.03 5.68 5.87
N GLU A 66 -10.20 5.56 4.57
CA GLU A 66 -11.13 4.65 3.88
C GLU A 66 -10.32 3.55 3.18
N ILE A 67 -10.80 2.30 3.22
CA ILE A 67 -10.20 1.19 2.48
C ILE A 67 -11.09 0.82 1.30
N ASP A 68 -10.51 0.86 0.11
CA ASP A 68 -11.19 0.52 -1.14
C ASP A 68 -10.30 -0.38 -2.01
N ALA A 69 -10.80 -0.83 -3.15
CA ALA A 69 -10.05 -1.62 -4.12
C ALA A 69 -10.38 -1.17 -5.54
N PHE A 70 -9.44 -1.37 -6.45
CA PHE A 70 -9.65 -1.07 -7.87
C PHE A 70 -8.92 -2.06 -8.78
N GLU A 71 -9.41 -2.14 -10.00
CA GLU A 71 -8.81 -2.85 -11.12
C GLU A 71 -8.58 -1.88 -12.28
N GLY A 72 -7.60 -2.19 -13.10
CA GLY A 72 -7.25 -1.36 -14.26
C GLY A 72 -6.31 -0.20 -13.93
N LEU A 73 -6.41 0.88 -14.69
CA LEU A 73 -5.51 2.02 -14.57
C LEU A 73 -5.80 2.84 -13.31
N LEU A 74 -4.73 3.20 -12.61
CA LEU A 74 -4.82 4.05 -11.42
C LEU A 74 -5.50 5.39 -11.72
N VAL A 75 -5.16 6.02 -12.84
CA VAL A 75 -5.72 7.32 -13.24
C VAL A 75 -7.21 7.28 -13.46
N ASP A 76 -7.75 6.19 -14.00
CA ASP A 76 -9.19 6.00 -14.18
C ASP A 76 -9.90 5.87 -12.82
N TYR A 77 -9.28 5.15 -11.88
CA TYR A 77 -9.79 5.05 -10.52
C TYR A 77 -9.77 6.40 -9.81
N VAL A 78 -8.66 7.14 -9.91
CA VAL A 78 -8.51 8.49 -9.34
C VAL A 78 -9.61 9.43 -9.88
N ALA A 79 -9.87 9.39 -11.19
CA ALA A 79 -10.93 10.18 -11.82
C ALA A 79 -12.32 9.80 -11.30
N ARG A 80 -12.64 8.50 -11.22
CA ARG A 80 -13.93 8.02 -10.66
C ARG A 80 -14.17 8.46 -9.22
N ARG A 81 -13.11 8.60 -8.45
CA ARG A 81 -13.16 9.06 -7.05
C ARG A 81 -13.14 10.58 -6.91
N ASN A 82 -13.07 11.33 -8.02
CA ASN A 82 -12.89 12.79 -8.01
C ASN A 82 -11.67 13.24 -7.18
N ALA A 83 -10.64 12.39 -7.13
CA ALA A 83 -9.39 12.71 -6.47
C ALA A 83 -8.41 13.38 -7.44
N ARG A 84 -7.37 14.01 -6.89
CA ARG A 84 -6.29 14.64 -7.67
C ARG A 84 -4.91 14.33 -7.15
N ILE A 85 -4.81 13.79 -5.95
CA ILE A 85 -3.54 13.53 -5.28
C ILE A 85 -3.37 12.02 -5.11
N VAL A 86 -2.23 11.52 -5.56
CA VAL A 86 -1.76 10.16 -5.32
C VAL A 86 -0.55 10.22 -4.41
N VAL A 87 -0.59 9.49 -3.30
CA VAL A 87 0.55 9.36 -2.39
C VAL A 87 1.29 8.06 -2.69
N ARG A 88 2.61 8.13 -2.77
CA ARG A 88 3.49 6.97 -2.92
C ARG A 88 4.61 7.01 -1.87
N GLY A 89 5.02 5.84 -1.39
CA GLY A 89 6.17 5.69 -0.50
C GLY A 89 7.46 5.52 -1.28
N LEU A 90 8.54 6.15 -0.80
CA LEU A 90 9.90 5.92 -1.29
C LEU A 90 10.75 5.31 -0.18
N ARG A 91 11.31 4.13 -0.43
CA ARG A 91 12.17 3.40 0.52
C ARG A 91 13.65 3.56 0.18
N ALA A 92 14.01 3.38 -1.09
CA ALA A 92 15.39 3.41 -1.56
C ALA A 92 15.49 4.11 -2.92
N MET A 93 16.72 4.44 -3.32
CA MET A 93 16.97 5.05 -4.63
C MET A 93 16.51 4.17 -5.79
N SER A 94 16.56 2.85 -5.63
CA SER A 94 16.05 1.90 -6.63
C SER A 94 14.53 1.99 -6.85
N ASP A 95 13.76 2.37 -5.82
CA ASP A 95 12.32 2.61 -5.96
C ASP A 95 12.06 3.91 -6.73
N PHE A 96 12.94 4.91 -6.57
CA PHE A 96 12.74 6.26 -7.09
C PHE A 96 12.58 6.28 -8.61
N GLU A 97 13.44 5.59 -9.35
CA GLU A 97 13.37 5.58 -10.81
C GLU A 97 12.03 5.05 -11.32
N PHE A 98 11.59 3.94 -10.77
CA PHE A 98 10.29 3.35 -11.14
C PHE A 98 9.11 4.25 -10.75
N GLU A 99 9.10 4.74 -9.53
CA GLU A 99 8.04 5.62 -9.02
C GLU A 99 7.99 6.95 -9.78
N PHE A 100 9.15 7.49 -10.15
CA PHE A 100 9.26 8.71 -10.95
C PHE A 100 8.71 8.52 -12.36
N GLN A 101 9.05 7.40 -13.03
CA GLN A 101 8.49 7.06 -14.34
C GLN A 101 6.97 6.90 -14.27
N MET A 102 6.46 6.23 -13.25
CA MET A 102 5.02 6.04 -13.06
C MET A 102 4.29 7.36 -12.79
N ALA A 103 4.88 8.26 -11.99
CA ALA A 103 4.32 9.58 -11.74
C ALA A 103 4.20 10.40 -13.03
N HIS A 104 5.25 10.41 -13.86
CA HIS A 104 5.22 11.07 -15.16
C HIS A 104 4.19 10.46 -16.11
N MET A 105 4.08 9.13 -16.14
CA MET A 105 3.08 8.46 -16.97
C MET A 105 1.66 8.80 -16.52
N ASN A 106 1.40 8.75 -15.22
CA ASN A 106 0.11 9.11 -14.66
C ASN A 106 -0.26 10.57 -14.98
N HIS A 107 0.68 11.50 -14.84
CA HIS A 107 0.45 12.90 -15.19
C HIS A 107 0.20 13.09 -16.70
N LYS A 108 0.90 12.34 -17.56
CA LYS A 108 0.65 12.37 -19.01
C LYS A 108 -0.74 11.85 -19.39
N LEU A 109 -1.20 10.79 -18.73
CA LEU A 109 -2.53 10.20 -18.96
C LEU A 109 -3.66 11.04 -18.36
N ALA A 110 -3.39 11.71 -17.23
CA ALA A 110 -4.34 12.56 -16.51
C ALA A 110 -3.63 13.79 -15.94
N PRO A 111 -3.51 14.89 -16.72
CA PRO A 111 -2.74 16.08 -16.31
C PRO A 111 -3.21 16.78 -15.03
N GLY A 112 -4.41 16.44 -14.54
CA GLY A 112 -4.94 16.94 -13.26
C GLY A 112 -4.56 16.11 -12.04
N VAL A 113 -3.79 15.03 -12.22
CA VAL A 113 -3.36 14.13 -11.12
C VAL A 113 -1.91 14.43 -10.77
N GLU A 114 -1.67 14.71 -9.49
CA GLU A 114 -0.34 14.94 -8.93
C GLU A 114 0.09 13.77 -8.04
N THR A 115 1.37 13.41 -8.10
CA THR A 115 1.94 12.38 -7.24
C THR A 115 2.82 13.02 -6.18
N VAL A 116 2.54 12.70 -4.91
CA VAL A 116 3.32 13.14 -3.76
C VAL A 116 4.09 11.94 -3.19
N PHE A 117 5.39 12.10 -3.02
CA PHE A 117 6.23 11.08 -2.44
C PHE A 117 6.47 11.33 -0.95
N LEU A 118 6.23 10.31 -0.14
CA LEU A 118 6.61 10.29 1.27
C LEU A 118 7.77 9.31 1.47
N VAL A 119 8.84 9.80 2.08
CA VAL A 119 9.98 8.96 2.45
C VAL A 119 9.55 8.03 3.59
N THR A 120 9.84 6.74 3.50
CA THR A 120 9.55 5.77 4.56
C THR A 120 10.39 6.05 5.80
N GLY A 121 9.93 5.58 6.96
CA GLY A 121 10.68 5.67 8.21
C GLY A 121 12.03 4.92 8.13
N ALA A 122 12.99 5.35 8.94
CA ALA A 122 14.33 4.76 8.96
C ALA A 122 14.32 3.28 9.36
N ASP A 123 13.35 2.87 10.19
CA ASP A 123 13.23 1.50 10.66
C ASP A 123 12.49 0.58 9.67
N GLU A 124 11.79 1.15 8.68
CA GLU A 124 10.95 0.39 7.74
C GLU A 124 11.45 0.42 6.29
N PHE A 125 12.56 1.11 5.99
CA PHE A 125 13.02 1.29 4.61
C PHE A 125 13.37 -0.03 3.90
N PHE A 126 13.77 -1.05 4.64
CA PHE A 126 14.13 -2.37 4.11
C PHE A 126 12.94 -3.33 4.02
N ILE A 127 11.75 -2.96 4.54
CA ILE A 127 10.58 -3.83 4.58
C ILE A 127 9.83 -3.74 3.25
N SER A 128 9.69 -4.87 2.57
CA SER A 128 8.80 -5.01 1.42
C SER A 128 7.89 -6.23 1.56
N SER A 129 6.70 -6.19 0.96
CA SER A 129 5.79 -7.33 0.96
C SER A 129 6.43 -8.57 0.33
N SER A 130 7.25 -8.41 -0.70
CA SER A 130 7.95 -9.53 -1.36
C SER A 130 8.93 -10.23 -0.43
N VAL A 131 9.77 -9.46 0.27
CA VAL A 131 10.72 -9.98 1.26
C VAL A 131 9.98 -10.66 2.42
N VAL A 132 8.91 -10.05 2.91
CA VAL A 132 8.07 -10.64 3.97
C VAL A 132 7.50 -11.99 3.55
N ARG A 133 6.94 -12.10 2.33
CA ARG A 133 6.42 -13.38 1.81
C ARG A 133 7.52 -14.42 1.67
N GLU A 134 8.69 -14.05 1.18
CA GLU A 134 9.83 -14.95 1.05
C GLU A 134 10.26 -15.50 2.41
N ILE A 135 10.48 -14.61 3.39
CA ILE A 135 10.84 -15.03 4.76
C ILE A 135 9.78 -15.97 5.34
N ALA A 136 8.49 -15.62 5.23
CA ALA A 136 7.40 -16.43 5.75
C ALA A 136 7.31 -17.80 5.08
N SER A 137 7.46 -17.88 3.75
CA SER A 137 7.41 -19.12 2.99
C SER A 137 8.54 -20.09 3.34
N LEU A 138 9.68 -19.56 3.77
CA LEU A 138 10.83 -20.33 4.26
C LEU A 138 10.77 -20.62 5.76
N GLY A 139 9.63 -20.33 6.43
CA GLY A 139 9.46 -20.56 7.87
C GLY A 139 10.17 -19.57 8.77
N GLY A 140 10.66 -18.45 8.22
CA GLY A 140 11.32 -17.38 8.97
C GLY A 140 10.37 -16.56 9.84
N ASN A 141 10.93 -15.85 10.82
CA ASN A 141 10.16 -14.96 11.68
C ASN A 141 9.95 -13.59 11.01
N VAL A 142 8.72 -13.17 10.91
CA VAL A 142 8.31 -11.85 10.34
C VAL A 142 7.85 -10.88 11.44
N GLU A 143 8.11 -11.18 12.70
CA GLU A 143 7.83 -10.29 13.82
C GLU A 143 8.60 -8.96 13.67
N GLY A 144 7.95 -7.84 13.95
CA GLY A 144 8.52 -6.51 13.72
C GLY A 144 8.47 -6.01 12.28
N LEU A 145 8.23 -6.89 11.30
CA LEU A 145 8.10 -6.51 9.88
C LEU A 145 6.65 -6.21 9.49
N VAL A 146 5.71 -6.90 10.13
CA VAL A 146 4.27 -6.82 9.83
C VAL A 146 3.44 -6.70 11.12
N PRO A 147 2.22 -6.16 11.03
CA PRO A 147 1.27 -6.17 12.14
C PRO A 147 0.93 -7.60 12.60
N ALA A 148 0.50 -7.75 13.86
CA ALA A 148 0.20 -9.05 14.47
C ALA A 148 -0.82 -9.89 13.66
N ILE A 149 -1.89 -9.27 13.17
CA ILE A 149 -2.90 -9.95 12.35
C ILE A 149 -2.31 -10.49 11.04
N VAL A 150 -1.40 -9.74 10.42
CA VAL A 150 -0.72 -10.17 9.19
C VAL A 150 0.21 -11.35 9.47
N ARG A 151 0.94 -11.31 10.59
CA ARG A 151 1.79 -12.42 11.03
C ARG A 151 0.98 -13.70 11.21
N GLN A 152 -0.18 -13.63 11.87
CA GLN A 152 -1.08 -14.77 12.04
C GLN A 152 -1.57 -15.33 10.69
N ARG A 153 -1.94 -14.47 9.75
CA ARG A 153 -2.38 -14.88 8.41
C ARG A 153 -1.27 -15.52 7.61
N LEU A 154 -0.03 -14.99 7.71
CA LEU A 154 1.14 -15.60 7.06
C LEU A 154 1.48 -16.97 7.64
N GLN A 155 1.39 -17.14 8.97
CA GLN A 155 1.60 -18.43 9.62
C GLN A 155 0.55 -19.48 9.19
N ALA A 156 -0.71 -19.08 9.03
CA ALA A 156 -1.75 -19.95 8.51
C ALA A 156 -1.55 -20.29 7.03
N ARG A 157 -1.01 -19.39 6.24
CA ARG A 157 -0.73 -19.59 4.81
C ARG A 157 0.50 -20.45 4.57
N PHE A 158 1.52 -20.35 5.42
CA PHE A 158 2.79 -21.07 5.36
C PHE A 158 3.02 -21.82 6.68
N PRO A 159 2.28 -22.91 6.95
CA PRO A 159 2.45 -23.68 8.17
C PRO A 159 3.85 -24.30 8.20
N ARG A 160 4.48 -24.24 9.37
CA ARG A 160 5.75 -24.97 9.57
C ARG A 160 5.44 -26.46 9.58
N THR A 161 6.05 -27.20 8.67
CA THR A 161 6.08 -28.68 8.68
C THR A 161 6.96 -29.19 9.82
#